data_ecc8a3c031c0acc35f1b8dfa21f40f04
#
_entry.id   ecc8a3c031c0acc35f1b8dfa21f40f04
#
_cell.length_a   1.000
_cell.length_b   1.000
_cell.length_c   1.000
_cell.angle_alpha   90.00
_cell.angle_beta   90.00
_cell.angle_gamma   90.00
#
_symmetry.space_group_name_H-M   'P 1'
#
loop_
_entity.id
_entity.type
_entity.pdbx_description
1 polymer ?
#
loop_
_entity_poly.entity_id
_entity_poly.type
_entity_poly.pdbx_seq_one_letter_code
_entity_poly.pdbx_strand_id
1 'polypeptide(L)'
;MEILEKAQEYEKKGRKITHLEIGEPTQKVSSIIKKTAKNSIEKGYDRYSNSLGVLELRQMVAKKYRENLGVKISPDQVIITTGSSAALILALISLIKRGDQVVIVEPYYPCYPQLIKIFGGKVRVFKTHERDGYQIDTIKLKKFLSKKDKVLILNSPSNPSGVSQN
;
A
#
# COMPACT_ATOMS: atom_id res chain seq x y z
N MET A 1 2.61 -14.37 -5.68
CA MET A 1 1.70 -15.40 -6.25
C MET A 1 2.47 -16.65 -6.68
N GLU A 2 3.58 -16.54 -7.39
CA GLU A 2 4.40 -17.68 -7.84
C GLU A 2 4.80 -18.65 -6.71
N ILE A 3 5.18 -18.13 -5.54
CA ILE A 3 5.54 -18.97 -4.36
C ILE A 3 4.31 -19.75 -3.86
N LEU A 4 3.14 -19.13 -3.81
CA LEU A 4 1.89 -19.80 -3.43
C LEU A 4 1.53 -20.91 -4.41
N GLU A 5 1.63 -20.65 -5.70
CA GLU A 5 1.36 -21.65 -6.75
C GLU A 5 2.28 -22.86 -6.59
N LYS A 6 3.57 -22.61 -6.36
CA LYS A 6 4.56 -23.65 -6.11
C LYS A 6 4.30 -24.45 -4.82
N ALA A 7 3.86 -23.77 -3.75
CA ALA A 7 3.45 -24.44 -2.51
C ALA A 7 2.27 -25.36 -2.76
N GLN A 8 1.22 -24.89 -3.45
CA GLN A 8 0.05 -25.67 -3.83
C GLN A 8 0.39 -26.90 -4.71
N GLU A 9 1.37 -26.77 -5.62
CA GLU A 9 1.85 -27.91 -6.39
C GLU A 9 2.48 -29.01 -5.51
N TYR A 10 3.24 -28.61 -4.49
CA TYR A 10 3.81 -29.58 -3.54
C TYR A 10 2.74 -30.23 -2.66
N GLU A 11 1.72 -29.47 -2.24
CA GLU A 11 0.58 -30.00 -1.48
C GLU A 11 -0.20 -31.04 -2.31
N LYS A 12 -0.45 -30.76 -3.59
CA LYS A 12 -1.07 -31.73 -4.52
C LYS A 12 -0.25 -33.03 -4.65
N LYS A 13 1.06 -32.98 -4.40
CA LYS A 13 1.96 -34.13 -4.37
C LYS A 13 2.05 -34.79 -2.96
N GLY A 14 1.15 -34.40 -2.03
CA GLY A 14 1.06 -34.97 -0.69
C GLY A 14 2.07 -34.39 0.32
N ARG A 15 2.79 -33.32 0.00
CA ARG A 15 3.70 -32.66 0.96
C ARG A 15 2.92 -31.72 1.86
N LYS A 16 3.22 -31.74 3.15
CA LYS A 16 2.70 -30.77 4.10
C LYS A 16 3.51 -29.47 4.02
N ILE A 17 2.89 -28.37 3.67
CA ILE A 17 3.53 -27.06 3.56
C ILE A 17 2.99 -26.13 4.65
N THR A 18 3.87 -25.35 5.28
CA THR A 18 3.50 -24.26 6.17
C THR A 18 3.52 -22.95 5.35
N HIS A 19 2.36 -22.35 5.17
CA HIS A 19 2.20 -21.12 4.38
C HIS A 19 2.57 -19.89 5.20
N LEU A 20 3.58 -19.15 4.76
CA LEU A 20 4.03 -17.88 5.33
C LEU A 20 4.20 -16.79 4.25
N GLU A 21 3.89 -17.13 3.00
CA GLU A 21 4.09 -16.24 1.84
C GLU A 21 3.00 -15.20 1.64
N ILE A 22 1.82 -15.42 2.26
CA ILE A 22 0.69 -14.47 2.20
C ILE A 22 0.20 -14.19 3.61
N GLY A 23 0.14 -12.91 3.95
CA GLY A 23 -0.51 -12.44 5.18
C GLY A 23 -1.96 -12.09 4.92
N GLU A 24 -2.88 -12.89 5.43
CA GLU A 24 -4.33 -12.63 5.38
C GLU A 24 -4.89 -12.48 6.80
N PRO A 25 -5.82 -11.50 7.03
CA PRO A 25 -6.55 -11.43 8.28
C PRO A 25 -7.37 -12.70 8.51
N THR A 26 -7.25 -13.30 9.70
CA THR A 26 -8.04 -14.49 10.08
C THR A 26 -9.52 -14.16 10.34
N GLN A 27 -9.84 -12.89 10.52
CA GLN A 27 -11.19 -12.41 10.79
C GLN A 27 -12.06 -12.44 9.54
N LYS A 28 -13.24 -13.06 9.66
CA LYS A 28 -14.25 -13.05 8.58
C LYS A 28 -14.80 -11.63 8.39
N VAL A 29 -15.15 -11.31 7.13
CA VAL A 29 -15.83 -10.05 6.81
C VAL A 29 -17.11 -9.91 7.63
N SER A 30 -17.28 -8.76 8.29
CA SER A 30 -18.45 -8.45 9.13
C SER A 30 -19.78 -8.68 8.39
N SER A 31 -20.78 -9.18 9.11
CA SER A 31 -22.13 -9.42 8.57
C SER A 31 -22.78 -8.14 8.03
N ILE A 32 -22.51 -7.00 8.65
CA ILE A 32 -23.03 -5.70 8.20
C ILE A 32 -22.45 -5.32 6.82
N ILE A 33 -21.15 -5.57 6.58
CA ILE A 33 -20.53 -5.32 5.28
C ILE A 33 -21.13 -6.21 4.21
N LYS A 34 -21.30 -7.51 4.51
CA LYS A 34 -21.92 -8.47 3.58
C LYS A 34 -23.35 -8.08 3.23
N LYS A 35 -24.16 -7.69 4.23
CA LYS A 35 -25.53 -7.25 4.04
C LYS A 35 -25.60 -5.98 3.20
N THR A 36 -24.74 -5.01 3.49
CA THR A 36 -24.66 -3.75 2.73
C THR A 36 -24.27 -4.00 1.29
N ALA A 37 -23.30 -4.86 1.02
CA ALA A 37 -22.88 -5.20 -0.34
C ALA A 37 -24.03 -5.84 -1.14
N LYS A 38 -24.73 -6.81 -0.56
CA LYS A 38 -25.93 -7.42 -1.19
C LYS A 38 -26.99 -6.37 -1.53
N ASN A 39 -27.36 -5.56 -0.55
CA ASN A 39 -28.37 -4.51 -0.74
C ASN A 39 -27.94 -3.48 -1.80
N SER A 40 -26.65 -3.18 -1.90
CA SER A 40 -26.13 -2.23 -2.88
C SER A 40 -26.28 -2.77 -4.31
N ILE A 41 -26.01 -4.05 -4.52
CA ILE A 41 -26.20 -4.71 -5.82
C ILE A 41 -27.69 -4.72 -6.18
N GLU A 42 -28.56 -5.12 -5.25
CA GLU A 42 -30.02 -5.15 -5.46
C GLU A 42 -30.61 -3.77 -5.79
N LYS A 43 -29.98 -2.68 -5.28
CA LYS A 43 -30.37 -1.29 -5.56
C LYS A 43 -29.74 -0.74 -6.84
N GLY A 44 -28.97 -1.53 -7.58
CA GLY A 44 -28.35 -1.11 -8.85
C GLY A 44 -27.13 -0.21 -8.70
N TYR A 45 -26.42 -0.28 -7.56
CA TYR A 45 -25.12 0.42 -7.37
C TYR A 45 -23.96 -0.35 -8.05
N ASP A 46 -24.23 -0.93 -9.19
CA ASP A 46 -23.30 -1.73 -10.03
C ASP A 46 -22.90 -1.02 -11.34
N ARG A 47 -23.22 0.26 -11.44
CA ARG A 47 -22.96 1.08 -12.63
C ARG A 47 -21.67 1.91 -12.49
N TYR A 48 -21.25 2.53 -13.58
CA TYR A 48 -20.11 3.46 -13.59
C TYR A 48 -20.29 4.56 -12.54
N SER A 49 -19.25 4.80 -11.77
CA SER A 49 -19.14 5.91 -10.83
C SER A 49 -18.27 7.05 -11.43
N ASN A 50 -18.15 8.16 -10.69
CA ASN A 50 -17.16 9.18 -11.00
C ASN A 50 -15.74 8.59 -10.99
N SER A 51 -14.85 9.13 -11.83
CA SER A 51 -13.45 8.66 -11.95
C SER A 51 -12.66 8.72 -10.65
N LEU A 52 -13.00 9.65 -9.75
CA LEU A 52 -12.42 9.73 -8.40
C LEU A 52 -13.06 8.75 -7.41
N GLY A 53 -14.13 8.08 -7.80
CA GLY A 53 -14.95 7.22 -6.93
C GLY A 53 -16.18 7.92 -6.39
N VAL A 54 -17.01 7.16 -5.68
CA VAL A 54 -18.29 7.60 -5.11
C VAL A 54 -18.08 8.77 -4.14
N LEU A 55 -18.82 9.86 -4.33
CA LEU A 55 -18.63 11.10 -3.56
C LEU A 55 -18.81 10.90 -2.06
N GLU A 56 -19.84 10.14 -1.66
CA GLU A 56 -20.13 9.85 -0.26
C GLU A 56 -18.96 9.16 0.43
N LEU A 57 -18.30 8.22 -0.26
CA LEU A 57 -17.12 7.54 0.28
C LEU A 57 -15.94 8.51 0.41
N ARG A 58 -15.70 9.36 -0.59
CA ARG A 58 -14.65 10.38 -0.55
C ARG A 58 -14.86 11.39 0.58
N GLN A 59 -16.12 11.80 0.82
CA GLN A 59 -16.50 12.66 1.96
C GLN A 59 -16.23 11.97 3.30
N MET A 60 -16.56 10.68 3.42
CA MET A 60 -16.28 9.90 4.63
C MET A 60 -14.78 9.77 4.90
N VAL A 61 -13.98 9.55 3.88
CA VAL A 61 -12.51 9.54 4.00
C VAL A 61 -12.00 10.90 4.49
N ALA A 62 -12.42 12.00 3.84
CA ALA A 62 -12.03 13.35 4.23
C ALA A 62 -12.44 13.69 5.69
N LYS A 63 -13.65 13.27 6.10
CA LYS A 63 -14.12 13.39 7.48
C LYS A 63 -13.22 12.64 8.45
N LYS A 64 -12.86 11.38 8.16
CA LYS A 64 -11.96 10.58 8.99
C LYS A 64 -10.56 11.17 9.13
N TYR A 65 -10.00 11.74 8.06
CA TYR A 65 -8.71 12.44 8.13
C TYR A 65 -8.77 13.63 9.12
N ARG A 66 -9.85 14.39 9.07
CA ARG A 66 -10.06 15.51 10.01
C ARG A 66 -10.22 15.03 11.45
N GLU A 67 -11.04 14.01 11.68
CA GLU A 67 -11.35 13.51 13.04
C GLU A 67 -10.17 12.79 13.70
N ASN A 68 -9.45 11.96 12.94
CA ASN A 68 -8.39 11.12 13.50
C ASN A 68 -7.00 11.79 13.47
N LEU A 69 -6.74 12.67 12.51
CA LEU A 69 -5.41 13.24 12.28
C LEU A 69 -5.39 14.78 12.37
N GLY A 70 -6.54 15.43 12.56
CA GLY A 70 -6.63 16.89 12.54
C GLY A 70 -6.40 17.53 11.16
N VAL A 71 -6.26 16.71 10.10
CA VAL A 71 -5.93 17.17 8.75
C VAL A 71 -7.19 17.44 7.95
N LYS A 72 -7.35 18.67 7.47
CA LYS A 72 -8.45 19.07 6.58
C LYS A 72 -8.06 18.80 5.13
N ILE A 73 -8.76 17.87 4.47
CA ILE A 73 -8.66 17.61 3.03
C ILE A 73 -10.04 17.76 2.39
N SER A 74 -10.06 18.20 1.12
CA SER A 74 -11.27 18.20 0.30
C SER A 74 -11.58 16.78 -0.18
N PRO A 75 -12.85 16.38 -0.33
CA PRO A 75 -13.20 15.14 -1.04
C PRO A 75 -12.60 15.03 -2.45
N ASP A 76 -12.29 16.13 -3.10
CA ASP A 76 -11.65 16.16 -4.43
C ASP A 76 -10.14 15.80 -4.39
N GLN A 77 -9.56 15.76 -3.21
CA GLN A 77 -8.20 15.28 -2.97
C GLN A 77 -8.16 13.77 -2.64
N VAL A 78 -9.30 13.09 -2.73
CA VAL A 78 -9.44 11.66 -2.44
C VAL A 78 -9.79 10.91 -3.71
N ILE A 79 -8.98 9.91 -4.04
CA ILE A 79 -9.25 8.98 -5.15
C ILE A 79 -9.48 7.58 -4.57
N ILE A 80 -10.60 6.96 -4.92
CA ILE A 80 -10.91 5.58 -4.54
C ILE A 80 -10.42 4.64 -5.63
N THR A 81 -9.70 3.60 -5.22
CA THR A 81 -9.14 2.60 -6.14
C THR A 81 -9.51 1.18 -5.71
N THR A 82 -9.34 0.23 -6.61
CA THR A 82 -9.49 -1.21 -6.35
C THR A 82 -8.27 -1.75 -5.60
N GLY A 83 -8.10 -1.30 -4.34
CA GLY A 83 -6.98 -1.66 -3.48
C GLY A 83 -5.78 -0.72 -3.57
N SER A 84 -4.86 -0.86 -2.61
CA SER A 84 -3.68 -0.01 -2.46
C SER A 84 -2.67 -0.14 -3.60
N SER A 85 -2.61 -1.28 -4.29
CA SER A 85 -1.72 -1.47 -5.43
C SER A 85 -2.06 -0.52 -6.58
N ALA A 86 -3.36 -0.38 -6.91
CA ALA A 86 -3.80 0.58 -7.92
C ALA A 86 -3.51 2.04 -7.50
N ALA A 87 -3.69 2.37 -6.21
CA ALA A 87 -3.34 3.68 -5.67
C ALA A 87 -1.84 3.98 -5.81
N LEU A 88 -0.97 3.01 -5.49
CA LEU A 88 0.48 3.14 -5.64
C LEU A 88 0.88 3.34 -7.11
N ILE A 89 0.26 2.61 -8.03
CA ILE A 89 0.47 2.77 -9.47
C ILE A 89 0.13 4.21 -9.91
N LEU A 90 -1.06 4.70 -9.55
CA LEU A 90 -1.50 6.06 -9.88
C LEU A 90 -0.57 7.12 -9.27
N ALA A 91 -0.18 6.96 -8.01
CA ALA A 91 0.74 7.87 -7.34
C ALA A 91 2.11 7.90 -8.04
N LEU A 92 2.71 6.73 -8.29
CA LEU A 92 4.03 6.65 -8.89
C LEU A 92 4.05 7.17 -10.33
N ILE A 93 3.08 6.80 -11.17
CA ILE A 93 3.03 7.28 -12.56
C ILE A 93 2.82 8.81 -12.65
N SER A 94 2.15 9.39 -11.66
CA SER A 94 1.95 10.85 -11.61
C SER A 94 3.17 11.61 -11.09
N LEU A 95 4.01 10.98 -10.27
CA LEU A 95 5.10 11.64 -9.55
C LEU A 95 6.47 11.46 -10.23
N ILE A 96 6.71 10.31 -10.89
CA ILE A 96 8.04 9.97 -11.41
C ILE A 96 8.08 9.94 -12.94
N LYS A 97 9.25 10.27 -13.46
CA LYS A 97 9.63 10.14 -14.88
C LYS A 97 10.81 9.18 -15.00
N ARG A 98 11.08 8.73 -16.22
CA ARG A 98 12.24 7.88 -16.51
C ARG A 98 13.53 8.52 -16.00
N GLY A 99 14.25 7.77 -15.15
CA GLY A 99 15.51 8.20 -14.54
C GLY A 99 15.40 8.87 -13.17
N ASP A 100 14.20 9.26 -12.74
CA ASP A 100 13.97 9.83 -11.39
C ASP A 100 14.34 8.83 -10.30
N GLN A 101 14.90 9.34 -9.20
CA GLN A 101 15.27 8.52 -8.06
C GLN A 101 14.13 8.46 -7.05
N VAL A 102 13.84 7.25 -6.59
CA VAL A 102 12.84 6.97 -5.55
C VAL A 102 13.52 6.27 -4.39
N VAL A 103 13.43 6.85 -3.21
CA VAL A 103 13.94 6.26 -1.98
C VAL A 103 12.88 5.39 -1.34
N ILE A 104 13.25 4.18 -0.97
CA ILE A 104 12.45 3.26 -0.15
C ILE A 104 13.23 2.87 1.10
N VAL A 105 12.53 2.57 2.19
CA VAL A 105 13.14 2.18 3.47
C VAL A 105 13.08 0.66 3.62
N GLU A 106 14.22 0.02 3.85
CA GLU A 106 14.33 -1.43 4.07
C GLU A 106 14.16 -1.76 5.56
N PRO A 107 13.37 -2.81 5.95
CA PRO A 107 12.63 -3.72 5.09
C PRO A 107 11.40 -3.05 4.46
N TYR A 108 11.06 -3.45 3.23
CA TYR A 108 9.99 -2.84 2.45
C TYR A 108 9.07 -3.88 1.81
N TYR A 109 7.88 -3.45 1.44
CA TYR A 109 6.96 -4.27 0.65
C TYR A 109 7.56 -4.60 -0.73
N PRO A 110 7.66 -5.90 -1.10
CA PRO A 110 8.42 -6.34 -2.29
C PRO A 110 7.97 -5.72 -3.61
N CYS A 111 6.74 -5.21 -3.69
CA CYS A 111 6.23 -4.60 -4.92
C CYS A 111 6.82 -3.20 -5.20
N TYR A 112 7.31 -2.47 -4.19
CA TYR A 112 7.81 -1.10 -4.40
C TYR A 112 8.93 -1.02 -5.45
N PRO A 113 10.03 -1.81 -5.36
CA PRO A 113 11.09 -1.74 -6.36
C PRO A 113 10.61 -2.07 -7.77
N GLN A 114 9.68 -3.02 -7.88
CA GLN A 114 9.16 -3.44 -9.18
C GLN A 114 8.33 -2.33 -9.83
N LEU A 115 7.41 -1.73 -9.09
CA LEU A 115 6.59 -0.62 -9.57
C LEU A 115 7.46 0.57 -10.00
N ILE A 116 8.45 0.95 -9.17
CA ILE A 116 9.37 2.04 -9.51
C ILE A 116 10.09 1.77 -10.83
N LYS A 117 10.60 0.54 -11.03
CA LYS A 117 11.30 0.14 -12.25
C LYS A 117 10.39 0.14 -13.48
N ILE A 118 9.15 -0.35 -13.35
CA ILE A 118 8.15 -0.37 -14.43
C ILE A 118 7.93 1.05 -14.99
N PHE A 119 7.89 2.05 -14.13
CA PHE A 119 7.76 3.46 -14.55
C PHE A 119 9.08 4.14 -14.91
N GLY A 120 10.17 3.36 -15.01
CA GLY A 120 11.49 3.84 -15.42
C GLY A 120 12.25 4.59 -14.31
N GLY A 121 11.79 4.54 -13.07
CA GLY A 121 12.48 5.12 -11.92
C GLY A 121 13.68 4.28 -11.48
N LYS A 122 14.57 4.91 -10.73
CA LYS A 122 15.75 4.30 -10.10
C LYS A 122 15.51 4.15 -8.60
N VAL A 123 15.65 2.92 -8.09
CA VAL A 123 15.46 2.62 -6.67
C VAL A 123 16.72 2.98 -5.90
N ARG A 124 16.56 3.72 -4.79
CA ARG A 124 17.57 3.93 -3.76
C ARG A 124 17.04 3.39 -2.44
N VAL A 125 17.81 2.55 -1.77
CA VAL A 125 17.39 1.87 -0.54
C VAL A 125 18.07 2.50 0.67
N PHE A 126 17.28 3.04 1.58
CA PHE A 126 17.73 3.43 2.91
C PHE A 126 17.56 2.24 3.85
N LYS A 127 18.68 1.75 4.42
CA LYS A 127 18.68 0.56 5.28
C LYS A 127 18.40 0.94 6.73
N THR A 128 17.47 0.23 7.36
CA THR A 128 17.31 0.16 8.80
C THR A 128 17.79 -1.21 9.32
N HIS A 129 17.97 -1.36 10.61
CA HIS A 129 18.55 -2.59 11.19
C HIS A 129 17.70 -3.12 12.34
N GLU A 130 17.67 -4.45 12.47
CA GLU A 130 16.94 -5.13 13.54
C GLU A 130 17.38 -4.69 14.93
N ARG A 131 18.69 -4.53 15.14
CA ARG A 131 19.25 -4.04 16.41
C ARG A 131 18.70 -2.67 16.85
N ASP A 132 18.23 -1.86 15.92
CA ASP A 132 17.65 -0.54 16.14
C ASP A 132 16.10 -0.60 16.09
N GLY A 133 15.52 -1.81 16.16
CA GLY A 133 14.08 -2.06 16.05
C GLY A 133 13.49 -1.59 14.72
N TYR A 134 14.27 -1.56 13.64
CA TYR A 134 13.90 -1.02 12.33
C TYR A 134 13.39 0.43 12.36
N GLN A 135 13.74 1.20 13.39
CA GLN A 135 13.41 2.62 13.47
C GLN A 135 14.24 3.43 12.46
N ILE A 136 13.61 4.45 11.89
CA ILE A 136 14.27 5.36 10.96
C ILE A 136 15.04 6.43 11.76
N ASP A 137 16.37 6.38 11.66
CA ASP A 137 17.21 7.48 12.13
C ASP A 137 17.06 8.66 11.17
N THR A 138 16.32 9.68 11.59
CA THR A 138 16.01 10.85 10.76
C THR A 138 17.25 11.66 10.38
N ILE A 139 18.29 11.66 11.23
CA ILE A 139 19.56 12.35 10.95
C ILE A 139 20.29 11.62 9.81
N LYS A 140 20.37 10.29 9.89
CA LYS A 140 20.98 9.47 8.83
C LYS A 140 20.16 9.54 7.54
N LEU A 141 18.82 9.47 7.63
CA LEU A 141 17.96 9.60 6.46
C LEU A 141 18.18 10.96 5.77
N LYS A 142 18.21 12.06 6.54
CA LYS A 142 18.47 13.39 6.00
C LYS A 142 19.81 13.48 5.28
N LYS A 143 20.86 12.84 5.80
CA LYS A 143 22.19 12.77 5.13
C LYS A 143 22.17 11.89 3.89
N PHE A 144 21.35 10.85 3.87
CA PHE A 144 21.21 9.93 2.74
C PHE A 144 20.45 10.57 1.58
N LEU A 145 19.43 11.38 1.87
CA LEU A 145 18.62 12.05 0.86
C LEU A 145 19.44 13.08 0.07
N SER A 146 19.15 13.18 -1.22
CA SER A 146 19.76 14.10 -2.15
C SER A 146 18.71 14.90 -2.93
N LYS A 147 19.12 16.00 -3.56
CA LYS A 147 18.26 16.80 -4.44
C LYS A 147 17.75 16.04 -5.68
N LYS A 148 18.36 14.89 -6.00
CA LYS A 148 17.96 14.02 -7.11
C LYS A 148 16.83 13.06 -6.73
N ASP A 149 16.55 12.90 -5.43
CA ASP A 149 15.48 12.03 -4.96
C ASP A 149 14.13 12.72 -5.15
N LYS A 150 13.31 12.16 -6.00
CA LYS A 150 12.01 12.72 -6.36
C LYS A 150 10.92 12.33 -5.39
N VAL A 151 10.99 11.10 -4.89
CA VAL A 151 9.97 10.51 -4.00
C VAL A 151 10.66 9.74 -2.88
N LEU A 152 10.12 9.83 -1.68
CA LEU A 152 10.42 8.97 -0.54
C LEU A 152 9.16 8.19 -0.19
N ILE A 153 9.24 6.84 -0.19
CA ILE A 153 8.15 5.97 0.23
C ILE A 153 8.40 5.55 1.68
N LEU A 154 7.47 5.95 2.55
CA LEU A 154 7.42 5.54 3.96
C LEU A 154 6.19 4.68 4.20
N ASN A 155 6.36 3.58 4.93
CA ASN A 155 5.28 2.68 5.31
C ASN A 155 5.31 2.45 6.83
N SER A 156 4.28 2.95 7.52
CA SER A 156 4.13 2.80 8.98
C SER A 156 2.64 2.58 9.33
N PRO A 157 2.30 1.50 10.05
CA PRO A 157 3.14 0.34 10.36
C PRO A 157 3.71 -0.32 9.11
N SER A 158 4.97 -0.78 9.19
CA SER A 158 5.70 -1.30 8.04
C SER A 158 5.24 -2.69 7.63
N ASN A 159 5.07 -2.93 6.34
CA ASN A 159 5.04 -4.26 5.75
C ASN A 159 6.44 -4.55 5.17
N PRO A 160 7.20 -5.60 5.62
CA PRO A 160 6.69 -6.76 6.38
C PRO A 160 6.93 -6.73 7.90
N SER A 161 7.65 -5.75 8.47
CA SER A 161 8.14 -5.83 9.86
C SER A 161 7.07 -5.58 10.93
N GLY A 162 5.93 -4.95 10.59
CA GLY A 162 4.90 -4.53 11.55
C GLY A 162 5.30 -3.33 12.42
N VAL A 163 6.49 -2.79 12.24
CA VAL A 163 7.04 -1.71 13.08
C VAL A 163 6.39 -0.38 12.72
N SER A 164 5.88 0.32 13.73
CA SER A 164 5.47 1.72 13.62
C SER A 164 6.67 2.64 13.85
N GLN A 165 6.80 3.66 13.01
CA GLN A 165 7.83 4.69 13.18
C GLN A 165 7.37 5.72 14.21
N ASN A 166 8.28 6.14 15.09
CA ASN A 166 8.06 7.14 16.14
C ASN A 166 8.28 8.57 15.61
#